data_a9a2a00f8cbd957ccfcf207cfda20be0
#
_entry.id   a9a2a00f8cbd957ccfcf207cfda20be0
#
_cell.length_a   1.000
_cell.length_b   1.000
_cell.length_c   1.000
_cell.angle_alpha   90.00
_cell.angle_beta   90.00
_cell.angle_gamma   90.00
#
_symmetry.space_group_name_H-M   'P 1'
#
loop_
_entity.id
_entity.type
_entity.pdbx_description
1 polymer ?
#
loop_
_entity_poly.entity_id
_entity_poly.type
_entity_poly.pdbx_seq_one_letter_code
_entity_poly.pdbx_strand_id
1 'polypeptide(L)'
;MARTEYYDDPNAPKPNNMVVAASAVVTDNQGRILLQRRRDNDLWALPGGGMDLTDSLPGTAVREVKEETGLDVEITGLVGTYTDPKHVIAYTNGEVRRQFNVCFTARIIGGHLEISDESTELRFVPPPELANLPMHHTQQLRLQHFLENRERPYLG
;
A
#
# COMPACT_ATOMS: atom_id res chain seq x y z
N MET A 1 4.06 1.29 -15.96
CA MET A 1 3.09 1.98 -16.83
C MET A 1 2.64 3.24 -16.14
N ALA A 2 2.58 4.36 -16.86
CA ALA A 2 2.16 5.63 -16.30
C ALA A 2 0.69 5.58 -15.88
N ARG A 3 0.39 6.18 -14.75
CA ARG A 3 -0.96 6.23 -14.22
C ARG A 3 -1.30 7.63 -13.72
N THR A 4 -2.59 7.96 -13.74
CA THR A 4 -3.15 9.18 -13.16
C THR A 4 -4.15 8.79 -12.08
N GLU A 5 -3.99 9.36 -10.89
CA GLU A 5 -4.93 9.12 -9.81
C GLU A 5 -5.90 10.28 -9.67
N TYR A 6 -7.16 9.96 -9.52
CA TYR A 6 -8.26 10.92 -9.30
C TYR A 6 -8.89 10.63 -7.94
N TYR A 7 -9.22 11.67 -7.23
CA TYR A 7 -9.99 11.54 -5.99
C TYR A 7 -11.07 12.62 -5.92
N ASP A 8 -12.33 12.19 -5.80
CA ASP A 8 -13.50 13.08 -5.74
C ASP A 8 -13.49 14.12 -6.86
N ASP A 9 -13.08 13.70 -8.04
CA ASP A 9 -12.89 14.58 -9.20
C ASP A 9 -14.00 14.30 -10.22
N PRO A 10 -14.84 15.33 -10.55
CA PRO A 10 -15.91 15.14 -11.53
C PRO A 10 -15.38 14.86 -12.94
N ASN A 11 -14.11 15.14 -13.21
CA ASN A 11 -13.49 14.86 -14.51
C ASN A 11 -12.83 13.46 -14.57
N ALA A 12 -12.92 12.69 -13.49
CA ALA A 12 -12.38 11.32 -13.50
C ALA A 12 -13.08 10.49 -14.57
N PRO A 13 -12.32 9.70 -15.37
CA PRO A 13 -12.93 8.78 -16.32
C PRO A 13 -13.75 7.72 -15.59
N LYS A 14 -14.75 7.18 -16.27
CA LYS A 14 -15.61 6.14 -15.70
C LYS A 14 -14.82 4.85 -15.51
N PRO A 15 -14.84 4.23 -14.32
CA PRO A 15 -14.18 2.95 -14.10
C PRO A 15 -14.71 1.84 -15.00
N ASN A 16 -13.80 1.03 -15.53
CA ASN A 16 -14.11 -0.14 -16.36
C ASN A 16 -13.53 -1.43 -15.79
N ASN A 17 -12.88 -1.38 -14.62
CA ASN A 17 -12.28 -2.54 -14.00
C ASN A 17 -12.23 -2.39 -12.47
N MET A 18 -12.28 -3.52 -11.77
CA MET A 18 -12.06 -3.58 -10.34
C MET A 18 -10.93 -4.55 -10.03
N VAL A 19 -9.94 -4.11 -9.29
CA VAL A 19 -8.75 -4.89 -8.96
C VAL A 19 -8.64 -5.04 -7.45
N VAL A 20 -8.42 -6.27 -7.02
CA VAL A 20 -8.12 -6.56 -5.62
C VAL A 20 -6.62 -6.37 -5.39
N ALA A 21 -6.28 -5.67 -4.33
CA ALA A 21 -4.90 -5.40 -3.96
C ALA A 21 -4.71 -5.58 -2.45
N ALA A 22 -3.48 -5.83 -2.03
CA ALA A 22 -3.12 -5.91 -0.63
C ALA A 22 -1.90 -5.06 -0.35
N SER A 23 -1.87 -4.46 0.83
CA SER A 23 -0.73 -3.72 1.34
C SER A 23 -0.42 -4.17 2.76
N ALA A 24 0.77 -3.81 3.25
CA ALA A 24 1.18 -4.19 4.59
C ALA A 24 1.85 -3.03 5.33
N VAL A 25 1.46 -2.85 6.58
CA VAL A 25 2.20 -2.03 7.53
C VAL A 25 3.22 -2.96 8.19
N VAL A 26 4.47 -2.88 7.73
CA VAL A 26 5.59 -3.68 8.24
C VAL A 26 6.34 -2.86 9.27
N THR A 27 6.44 -3.37 10.49
CA THR A 27 7.16 -2.68 11.56
C THR A 27 8.42 -3.44 11.97
N ASP A 28 9.45 -2.69 12.35
CA ASP A 28 10.65 -3.26 12.97
C ASP A 28 10.50 -3.32 14.50
N ASN A 29 11.55 -3.78 15.18
CA ASN A 29 11.55 -3.93 16.64
C ASN A 29 11.46 -2.59 17.41
N GLN A 30 11.65 -1.48 16.71
CA GLN A 30 11.55 -0.13 17.28
C GLN A 30 10.23 0.55 16.94
N GLY A 31 9.29 -0.18 16.32
CA GLY A 31 8.00 0.38 15.92
C GLY A 31 8.06 1.30 14.71
N ARG A 32 9.19 1.31 13.98
CA ARG A 32 9.30 2.09 12.75
C ARG A 32 8.64 1.36 11.60
N ILE A 33 8.05 2.12 10.69
CA ILE A 33 7.22 1.61 9.59
C ILE A 33 8.01 1.65 8.30
N LEU A 34 8.01 0.53 7.58
CA LEU A 34 8.68 0.40 6.28
C LEU A 34 7.86 1.09 5.19
N LEU A 35 8.47 2.07 4.54
CA LEU A 35 7.89 2.79 3.41
C LEU A 35 8.84 2.77 2.22
N GLN A 36 8.26 2.83 1.03
CA GLN A 36 8.99 2.97 -0.23
C GLN A 36 8.62 4.29 -0.90
N ARG A 37 9.60 4.94 -1.50
CA ARG A 37 9.39 6.11 -2.35
C ARG A 37 9.22 5.63 -3.78
N ARG A 38 8.05 5.85 -4.35
CA ARG A 38 7.71 5.36 -5.68
C ARG A 38 8.45 6.13 -6.76
N ARG A 39 8.97 5.41 -7.74
CA ARG A 39 9.65 6.02 -8.89
C ARG A 39 8.67 6.76 -9.82
N ASP A 40 7.44 6.26 -9.94
CA ASP A 40 6.47 6.80 -10.91
C ASP A 40 5.86 8.15 -10.50
N ASN A 41 5.72 8.44 -9.21
CA ASN A 41 5.10 9.69 -8.75
C ASN A 41 5.87 10.40 -7.64
N ASP A 42 7.02 9.84 -7.22
CA ASP A 42 7.90 10.39 -6.18
C ASP A 42 7.23 10.51 -4.80
N LEU A 43 6.14 9.77 -4.56
CA LEU A 43 5.43 9.73 -3.29
C LEU A 43 5.82 8.49 -2.48
N TRP A 44 5.74 8.62 -1.16
CA TRP A 44 5.94 7.50 -0.25
C TRP A 44 4.68 6.66 -0.13
N ALA A 45 4.84 5.36 0.00
CA ALA A 45 3.74 4.41 0.08
C ALA A 45 4.12 3.17 0.89
N LEU A 46 3.10 2.52 1.44
CA LEU A 46 3.24 1.17 1.99
C LEU A 46 3.56 0.19 0.85
N PRO A 47 4.36 -0.84 1.11
CA PRO A 47 4.53 -1.91 0.14
C PRO A 47 3.20 -2.63 -0.09
N GLY A 48 2.95 -3.02 -1.33
CA GLY A 48 1.73 -3.70 -1.72
C GLY A 48 1.52 -3.69 -3.22
N GLY A 49 0.51 -4.41 -3.67
CA GLY A 49 0.19 -4.50 -5.09
C GLY A 49 -1.02 -5.38 -5.37
N GLY A 50 -1.25 -5.63 -6.66
CA GLY A 50 -2.38 -6.39 -7.15
C GLY A 50 -2.29 -7.88 -6.83
N MET A 51 -3.43 -8.46 -6.50
CA MET A 51 -3.56 -9.89 -6.26
C MET A 51 -3.49 -10.65 -7.58
N ASP A 52 -2.64 -11.66 -7.64
CA ASP A 52 -2.59 -12.59 -8.77
C ASP A 52 -3.65 -13.69 -8.60
N LEU A 53 -4.01 -14.33 -9.72
CA LEU A 53 -5.05 -15.36 -9.70
C LEU A 53 -4.73 -16.56 -8.80
N THR A 54 -3.45 -16.76 -8.49
CA THR A 54 -2.99 -17.87 -7.65
C THR A 54 -2.71 -17.47 -6.21
N ASP A 55 -2.89 -16.18 -5.87
CA ASP A 55 -2.63 -15.68 -4.52
C ASP A 55 -3.85 -15.82 -3.59
N SER A 56 -3.57 -15.92 -2.29
CA SER A 56 -4.51 -15.46 -1.27
C SER A 56 -4.23 -13.98 -0.96
N LEU A 57 -5.15 -13.28 -0.28
CA LEU A 57 -4.90 -11.88 0.12
C LEU A 57 -3.65 -11.73 1.01
N PRO A 58 -3.48 -12.52 2.09
CA PRO A 58 -2.25 -12.46 2.86
C PRO A 58 -1.02 -12.82 2.03
N GLY A 59 -1.16 -13.80 1.14
CA GLY A 59 -0.09 -14.21 0.21
C GLY A 59 0.34 -13.08 -0.72
N THR A 60 -0.61 -12.29 -1.22
CA THR A 60 -0.31 -11.10 -2.02
C THR A 60 0.56 -10.12 -1.26
N ALA A 61 0.18 -9.80 -0.02
CA ALA A 61 0.94 -8.86 0.81
C ALA A 61 2.37 -9.38 1.06
N VAL A 62 2.52 -10.65 1.42
CA VAL A 62 3.83 -11.27 1.67
C VAL A 62 4.70 -11.23 0.41
N ARG A 63 4.13 -11.59 -0.75
CA ARG A 63 4.85 -11.59 -2.03
C ARG A 63 5.28 -10.18 -2.43
N GLU A 64 4.38 -9.21 -2.34
CA GLU A 64 4.69 -7.82 -2.72
C GLU A 64 5.74 -7.20 -1.80
N VAL A 65 5.68 -7.46 -0.50
CA VAL A 65 6.74 -7.01 0.42
C VAL A 65 8.08 -7.60 0.02
N LYS A 66 8.13 -8.89 -0.31
CA LYS A 66 9.38 -9.54 -0.76
C LYS A 66 9.92 -8.93 -2.04
N GLU A 67 9.06 -8.78 -3.04
CA GLU A 67 9.44 -8.22 -4.35
C GLU A 67 9.92 -6.77 -4.23
N GLU A 68 9.25 -5.96 -3.43
CA GLU A 68 9.53 -4.53 -3.34
C GLU A 68 10.62 -4.17 -2.34
N THR A 69 10.82 -4.97 -1.31
CA THR A 69 11.71 -4.61 -0.18
C THR A 69 12.78 -5.64 0.15
N GLY A 70 12.68 -6.86 -0.35
CA GLY A 70 13.60 -7.95 -0.02
C GLY A 70 13.32 -8.65 1.32
N LEU A 71 12.37 -8.16 2.10
CA LEU A 71 12.07 -8.73 3.42
C LEU A 71 11.06 -9.86 3.35
N ASP A 72 11.28 -10.86 4.19
CA ASP A 72 10.31 -11.90 4.48
C ASP A 72 9.49 -11.49 5.70
N VAL A 73 8.18 -11.50 5.55
CA VAL A 73 7.26 -11.09 6.62
C VAL A 73 6.19 -12.14 6.85
N GLU A 74 5.61 -12.10 8.05
CA GLU A 74 4.38 -12.83 8.33
C GLU A 74 3.28 -11.84 8.70
N ILE A 75 2.07 -12.14 8.26
CA ILE A 75 0.88 -11.31 8.54
C ILE A 75 0.46 -11.51 9.99
N THR A 76 0.26 -10.42 10.71
CA THR A 76 -0.09 -10.43 12.13
C THR A 76 -1.49 -9.92 12.43
N GLY A 77 -2.13 -9.23 11.49
CA GLY A 77 -3.46 -8.68 11.70
C GLY A 77 -3.96 -7.89 10.49
N LEU A 78 -5.10 -7.26 10.66
CA LEU A 78 -5.80 -6.50 9.65
C LEU A 78 -5.98 -5.06 10.11
N VAL A 79 -5.49 -4.10 9.32
CA VAL A 79 -5.78 -2.67 9.54
C VAL A 79 -7.18 -2.34 9.04
N GLY A 80 -7.51 -2.73 7.82
CA GLY A 80 -8.84 -2.48 7.28
C GLY A 80 -8.98 -2.78 5.81
N THR A 81 -10.19 -2.52 5.31
CA THR A 81 -10.54 -2.60 3.89
C THR A 81 -10.80 -1.19 3.35
N TYR A 82 -10.45 -0.97 2.09
CA TYR A 82 -10.48 0.35 1.47
C TYR A 82 -11.04 0.26 0.06
N THR A 83 -12.28 0.72 -0.12
CA THR A 83 -13.01 0.61 -1.38
C THR A 83 -13.71 1.92 -1.76
N ASP A 84 -13.16 3.06 -1.35
CA ASP A 84 -13.77 4.37 -1.61
C ASP A 84 -14.02 4.57 -3.11
N PRO A 85 -15.28 4.72 -3.55
CA PRO A 85 -15.60 4.89 -4.97
C PRO A 85 -15.10 6.22 -5.56
N LYS A 86 -14.72 7.16 -4.74
CA LYS A 86 -14.15 8.44 -5.18
C LYS A 86 -12.73 8.31 -5.70
N HIS A 87 -12.04 7.19 -5.38
CA HIS A 87 -10.67 6.93 -5.82
C HIS A 87 -10.69 6.13 -7.12
N VAL A 88 -10.14 6.72 -8.17
CA VAL A 88 -10.09 6.14 -9.52
C VAL A 88 -8.66 6.25 -10.03
N ILE A 89 -8.15 5.18 -10.64
CA ILE A 89 -6.81 5.14 -11.20
C ILE A 89 -6.91 4.83 -12.69
N ALA A 90 -6.47 5.75 -13.53
CA ALA A 90 -6.45 5.58 -14.98
C ALA A 90 -5.04 5.28 -15.47
N TYR A 91 -4.93 4.30 -16.35
CA TYR A 91 -3.66 3.89 -16.96
C TYR A 91 -3.65 4.26 -18.45
N THR A 92 -2.46 4.41 -19.02
CA THR A 92 -2.28 4.81 -20.41
C THR A 92 -2.78 3.78 -21.42
N ASN A 93 -2.99 2.52 -20.98
CA ASN A 93 -3.54 1.46 -21.82
C ASN A 93 -5.09 1.44 -21.92
N GLY A 94 -5.75 2.42 -21.30
CA GLY A 94 -7.22 2.50 -21.29
C GLY A 94 -7.89 1.84 -20.09
N GLU A 95 -7.15 1.16 -19.25
CA GLU A 95 -7.72 0.64 -17.99
C GLU A 95 -8.04 1.80 -17.06
N VAL A 96 -9.29 1.82 -16.54
CA VAL A 96 -9.72 2.76 -15.49
C VAL A 96 -10.19 1.92 -14.33
N ARG A 97 -9.40 1.95 -13.27
CA ARG A 97 -9.49 0.98 -12.18
C ARG A 97 -10.07 1.59 -10.92
N ARG A 98 -10.95 0.85 -10.27
CA ARG A 98 -11.19 0.97 -8.84
C ARG A 98 -10.40 -0.13 -8.14
N GLN A 99 -9.74 0.21 -7.04
CA GLN A 99 -9.05 -0.79 -6.22
C GLN A 99 -9.85 -1.12 -4.97
N PHE A 100 -9.95 -2.42 -4.70
CA PHE A 100 -10.32 -2.94 -3.41
C PHE A 100 -9.01 -3.29 -2.70
N ASN A 101 -8.57 -2.44 -1.78
CA ASN A 101 -7.33 -2.67 -1.05
C ASN A 101 -7.61 -3.22 0.35
N VAL A 102 -6.86 -4.26 0.72
CA VAL A 102 -6.86 -4.82 2.07
C VAL A 102 -5.49 -4.52 2.67
N CYS A 103 -5.47 -3.80 3.80
CA CYS A 103 -4.23 -3.42 4.47
C CYS A 103 -4.02 -4.29 5.70
N PHE A 104 -2.91 -5.02 5.72
CA PHE A 104 -2.52 -5.89 6.82
C PHE A 104 -1.47 -5.24 7.70
N THR A 105 -1.30 -5.77 8.92
CA THR A 105 -0.09 -5.60 9.70
C THR A 105 0.81 -6.81 9.50
N ALA A 106 2.12 -6.60 9.53
CA ALA A 106 3.09 -7.65 9.31
C ALA A 106 4.35 -7.43 10.14
N ARG A 107 5.03 -8.52 10.49
CA ARG A 107 6.33 -8.46 11.17
C ARG A 107 7.40 -9.13 10.33
N ILE A 108 8.63 -8.68 10.47
CA ILE A 108 9.78 -9.19 9.74
C ILE A 108 10.23 -10.52 10.37
N ILE A 109 10.35 -11.54 9.52
CA ILE A 109 10.83 -12.86 9.94
C ILE A 109 12.13 -13.28 9.24
N GLY A 110 12.61 -12.52 8.28
CA GLY A 110 13.84 -12.82 7.56
C GLY A 110 14.08 -11.85 6.41
N GLY A 111 15.05 -12.21 5.56
CA GLY A 111 15.44 -11.39 4.43
C GLY A 111 16.28 -10.17 4.84
N HIS A 112 16.54 -9.31 3.87
CA HIS A 112 17.25 -8.04 4.09
C HIS A 112 16.79 -7.04 3.03
N LEU A 113 16.88 -5.75 3.37
CA LEU A 113 16.42 -4.70 2.49
C LEU A 113 17.15 -4.74 1.14
N GLU A 114 16.37 -4.79 0.07
CA GLU A 114 16.83 -4.74 -1.30
C GLU A 114 15.81 -3.95 -2.12
N ILE A 115 16.26 -2.84 -2.68
CA ILE A 115 15.37 -1.96 -3.44
C ILE A 115 15.02 -2.58 -4.79
N SER A 116 13.76 -2.47 -5.20
CA SER A 116 13.31 -2.87 -6.53
C SER A 116 13.38 -1.71 -7.53
N ASP A 117 13.14 -2.02 -8.82
CA ASP A 117 13.10 -1.01 -9.87
C ASP A 117 11.92 -0.04 -9.74
N GLU A 118 10.92 -0.38 -8.95
CA GLU A 118 9.72 0.45 -8.77
C GLU A 118 9.92 1.59 -7.77
N SER A 119 11.00 1.53 -7.00
CA SER A 119 11.26 2.49 -5.92
C SER A 119 12.63 3.16 -6.08
N THR A 120 12.73 4.39 -5.57
CA THR A 120 13.99 5.13 -5.49
C THR A 120 14.60 5.08 -4.11
N GLU A 121 13.81 4.76 -3.08
CA GLU A 121 14.26 4.70 -1.69
C GLU A 121 13.38 3.76 -0.87
N LEU A 122 13.99 3.06 0.07
CA LEU A 122 13.30 2.32 1.15
C LEU A 122 13.75 2.91 2.48
N ARG A 123 12.81 3.08 3.41
CA ARG A 123 13.13 3.66 4.72
C ARG A 123 12.21 3.09 5.80
N PHE A 124 12.78 2.79 6.97
CA PHE A 124 12.00 2.60 8.20
C PHE A 124 11.77 3.97 8.83
N VAL A 125 10.52 4.36 8.95
CA VAL A 125 10.11 5.70 9.37
C VAL A 125 9.50 5.66 10.76
N PRO A 126 10.05 6.40 11.74
CA PRO A 126 9.39 6.55 13.04
C PRO A 126 8.03 7.23 12.86
N PRO A 127 6.97 6.79 13.58
CA PRO A 127 5.64 7.39 13.43
C PRO A 127 5.57 8.91 13.48
N PRO A 128 6.31 9.62 14.37
CA PRO A 128 6.27 11.09 14.38
C PRO A 128 6.77 11.76 13.10
N GLU A 129 7.55 11.06 12.28
CA GLU A 129 8.12 11.61 11.04
C GLU A 129 7.21 11.38 9.81
N LEU A 130 6.15 10.59 9.95
CA LEU A 130 5.25 10.27 8.84
C LEU A 130 4.61 11.53 8.24
N ALA A 131 4.25 12.50 9.06
CA ALA A 131 3.63 13.74 8.62
C ALA A 131 4.54 14.60 7.71
N ASN A 132 5.86 14.36 7.73
CA ASN A 132 6.83 15.09 6.94
C ASN A 132 7.06 14.49 5.55
N LEU A 133 6.47 13.32 5.27
CA LEU A 133 6.66 12.61 4.01
C LEU A 133 5.48 12.86 3.07
N PRO A 134 5.77 13.25 1.81
CA PRO A 134 4.70 13.38 0.82
C PRO A 134 4.16 12.00 0.47
N MET A 135 2.84 11.82 0.62
CA MET A 135 2.18 10.58 0.26
C MET A 135 0.73 10.83 -0.14
N HIS A 136 0.20 9.92 -0.95
CA HIS A 136 -1.20 9.99 -1.35
C HIS A 136 -2.09 9.84 -0.11
N HIS A 137 -3.23 10.53 -0.07
CA HIS A 137 -4.12 10.53 1.11
C HIS A 137 -4.61 9.13 1.47
N THR A 138 -4.75 8.21 0.52
CA THR A 138 -5.14 6.82 0.81
C THR A 138 -4.09 6.10 1.65
N GLN A 139 -2.81 6.38 1.44
CA GLN A 139 -1.73 5.84 2.26
C GLN A 139 -1.74 6.47 3.65
N GLN A 140 -1.93 7.78 3.73
CA GLN A 140 -2.05 8.50 5.00
C GLN A 140 -3.19 7.94 5.85
N LEU A 141 -4.33 7.64 5.23
CA LEU A 141 -5.50 7.11 5.91
C LEU A 141 -5.22 5.72 6.52
N ARG A 142 -4.56 4.83 5.78
CA ARG A 142 -4.19 3.50 6.29
C ARG A 142 -3.24 3.60 7.47
N LEU A 143 -2.23 4.47 7.38
CA LEU A 143 -1.29 4.69 8.47
C LEU A 143 -1.97 5.30 9.70
N GLN A 144 -2.89 6.24 9.49
CA GLN A 144 -3.69 6.81 10.56
C GLN A 144 -4.46 5.73 11.32
N HIS A 145 -5.17 4.85 10.58
CA HIS A 145 -5.94 3.76 11.19
C HIS A 145 -5.03 2.78 11.94
N PHE A 146 -3.86 2.48 11.39
CA PHE A 146 -2.88 1.65 12.08
C PHE A 146 -2.43 2.28 13.41
N LEU A 147 -2.11 3.58 13.40
CA LEU A 147 -1.62 4.28 14.59
C LEU A 147 -2.70 4.49 15.65
N GLU A 148 -3.98 4.48 15.28
CA GLU A 148 -5.10 4.55 16.23
C GLU A 148 -5.20 3.28 17.09
N ASN A 149 -4.52 2.20 16.71
CA ASN A 149 -4.54 0.92 17.42
C ASN A 149 -5.97 0.44 17.73
N ARG A 150 -6.80 0.40 16.70
CA ARG A 150 -8.23 0.11 16.82
C ARG A 150 -8.46 -1.35 17.25
N GLU A 151 -9.44 -1.58 18.10
CA GLU A 151 -9.87 -2.94 18.48
C GLU A 151 -10.44 -3.70 17.27
N ARG A 152 -11.10 -2.99 16.36
CA ARG A 152 -11.71 -3.55 15.15
C ARG A 152 -11.09 -2.95 13.90
N PRO A 153 -10.97 -3.73 12.82
CA PRO A 153 -10.51 -3.20 11.56
C PRO A 153 -11.41 -2.07 11.04
N TYR A 154 -10.81 -1.17 10.30
CA TYR A 154 -11.56 -0.16 9.57
C TYR A 154 -12.30 -0.84 8.39
N LEU A 155 -13.58 -0.56 8.25
CA LEU A 155 -14.40 -1.07 7.14
C LEU A 155 -14.78 0.08 6.22
N GLY A 156 -14.10 0.17 5.12
CA GLY A 156 -14.31 1.21 4.13
C GLY A 156 -14.54 0.67 2.72
#